data_379d5e0fb4cd9ddf596200d0ef724494
#
_entry.id   379d5e0fb4cd9ddf596200d0ef724494
#
_cell.length_a   1.000
_cell.length_b   1.000
_cell.length_c   1.000
_cell.angle_alpha   90.00
_cell.angle_beta   90.00
_cell.angle_gamma   90.00
#
_symmetry.space_group_name_H-M   'P 1'
#
loop_
_entity.id
_entity.type
_entity.pdbx_description
1 polymer ?
#
loop_
_entity_poly.entity_id
_entity_poly.type
_entity_poly.pdbx_seq_one_letter_code
_entity_poly.pdbx_strand_id
1 'polypeptide(L)'
;MKIAFLRPNLGGQRSNDAIEALGFAVLSGLTDRKKHEVVLFDERIEDIPMDLEVDLVVITTFTLTAKRAYTIADNYRKKGIYVVIGGYHASLIPEEVQEYADTVFVGSAEGNWERFLIELENGNPQKVYEEIKLPDISEVVYDRSLFKDKRYSFVVPVQFGRGCMHQCEFCTIGSVHKGDYAHRRVELVIEEIKEIFKTNKRARVIYFVDDNIFANKKKALHLFNELKKLKIKWACQGSIDIAKDEELVKLMSESGCIEMLLGFENINIMNIKKMNKKSNYDFDYENIIRIFKKYRILVHASYVIGYDYDTKDYFQEILDFSNKHKFFLAGFNPALPIPGTPFYDRLKNEGRLLYDKWWLDDNFRYGKAAYTPHNMTVEEFEAGILRCKVEYNTHKNIWSRLFDGAANFRHALIFLAVNYINRKEIYNKKGIKL
;
A
#
# COMPACT_ATOMS: atom_id res chain seq x y z
N MET A 1 -4.46 -8.47 29.93
CA MET A 1 -5.49 -7.69 29.22
C MET A 1 -5.98 -8.45 27.99
N LYS A 2 -7.22 -8.16 27.57
CA LYS A 2 -7.79 -8.60 26.28
C LYS A 2 -7.71 -7.44 25.30
N ILE A 3 -7.00 -7.63 24.17
CA ILE A 3 -6.66 -6.58 23.21
C ILE A 3 -7.32 -6.90 21.87
N ALA A 4 -8.08 -5.95 21.32
CA ALA A 4 -8.64 -6.07 19.98
C ALA A 4 -7.88 -5.20 18.97
N PHE A 5 -7.33 -5.83 17.94
CA PHE A 5 -6.77 -5.15 16.77
C PHE A 5 -7.87 -4.96 15.73
N LEU A 6 -8.11 -3.73 15.34
CA LEU A 6 -9.19 -3.38 14.41
C LEU A 6 -8.62 -2.70 13.16
N ARG A 7 -8.94 -3.25 12.00
CA ARG A 7 -8.65 -2.64 10.71
C ARG A 7 -9.93 -2.12 10.05
N PRO A 8 -10.20 -0.83 10.11
CA PRO A 8 -11.32 -0.23 9.41
C PRO A 8 -11.21 -0.37 7.89
N ASN A 9 -12.35 -0.38 7.21
CA ASN A 9 -12.43 -0.35 5.75
C ASN A 9 -13.17 0.89 5.25
N LEU A 10 -13.05 1.15 3.97
CA LEU A 10 -13.74 2.22 3.30
C LEU A 10 -15.19 1.84 3.01
N GLY A 11 -16.15 2.46 3.69
CA GLY A 11 -17.57 2.38 3.36
C GLY A 11 -18.22 0.99 3.45
N GLY A 12 -17.75 0.09 4.33
CA GLY A 12 -18.41 -1.20 4.60
C GLY A 12 -18.36 -2.22 3.46
N GLN A 13 -17.53 -2.00 2.44
CA GLN A 13 -17.39 -2.92 1.28
C GLN A 13 -16.36 -3.99 1.57
N ARG A 14 -16.74 -5.26 1.36
CA ARG A 14 -15.80 -6.39 1.41
C ARG A 14 -14.81 -6.35 0.25
N SER A 15 -13.60 -6.84 0.50
CA SER A 15 -12.57 -6.99 -0.53
C SER A 15 -12.30 -8.47 -0.80
N ASN A 16 -12.35 -8.86 -2.08
CA ASN A 16 -12.03 -10.23 -2.49
C ASN A 16 -10.52 -10.49 -2.56
N ASP A 17 -9.72 -9.45 -2.53
CA ASP A 17 -8.26 -9.47 -2.65
C ASP A 17 -7.55 -8.99 -1.37
N ALA A 18 -8.27 -8.96 -0.24
CA ALA A 18 -7.69 -8.59 1.05
C ALA A 18 -6.48 -9.49 1.39
N ILE A 19 -5.35 -8.87 1.68
CA ILE A 19 -4.14 -9.51 2.20
C ILE A 19 -4.00 -9.25 3.70
N GLU A 20 -3.26 -10.11 4.39
CA GLU A 20 -3.05 -10.04 5.83
C GLU A 20 -2.52 -8.67 6.29
N ALA A 21 -2.99 -8.19 7.44
CA ALA A 21 -2.62 -6.89 8.01
C ALA A 21 -1.31 -6.98 8.81
N LEU A 22 -0.16 -6.97 8.14
CA LEU A 22 1.16 -7.24 8.74
C LEU A 22 1.50 -6.34 9.95
N GLY A 23 1.06 -5.10 10.00
CA GLY A 23 1.29 -4.22 11.15
C GLY A 23 0.78 -4.84 12.45
N PHE A 24 -0.36 -5.54 12.41
CA PHE A 24 -0.87 -6.24 13.60
C PHE A 24 -0.11 -7.54 13.91
N ALA A 25 0.46 -8.20 12.91
CA ALA A 25 1.34 -9.33 13.16
C ALA A 25 2.63 -8.91 13.87
N VAL A 26 3.13 -7.71 13.59
CA VAL A 26 4.25 -7.11 14.33
C VAL A 26 3.84 -6.85 15.79
N LEU A 27 2.75 -6.13 16.02
CA LEU A 27 2.28 -5.81 17.38
C LEU A 27 1.97 -7.08 18.18
N SER A 28 1.37 -8.09 17.55
CA SER A 28 1.12 -9.38 18.19
C SER A 28 2.42 -10.11 18.57
N GLY A 29 3.44 -10.04 17.70
CA GLY A 29 4.75 -10.63 17.96
C GLY A 29 5.49 -9.94 19.12
N LEU A 30 5.24 -8.66 19.32
CA LEU A 30 5.77 -7.85 20.44
C LEU A 30 4.92 -7.94 21.72
N THR A 31 3.75 -8.59 21.66
CA THR A 31 2.84 -8.72 22.80
C THR A 31 3.09 -10.03 23.53
N ASP A 32 3.36 -9.98 24.85
CA ASP A 32 3.46 -11.19 25.67
C ASP A 32 2.12 -11.95 25.70
N ARG A 33 1.98 -12.96 24.82
CA ARG A 33 0.77 -13.78 24.65
C ARG A 33 0.45 -14.66 25.85
N LYS A 34 1.33 -14.74 26.86
CA LYS A 34 1.04 -15.39 28.13
C LYS A 34 0.27 -14.50 29.07
N LYS A 35 0.41 -13.17 28.94
CA LYS A 35 -0.26 -12.16 29.78
C LYS A 35 -1.47 -11.54 29.08
N HIS A 36 -1.46 -11.46 27.75
CA HIS A 36 -2.48 -10.76 26.97
C HIS A 36 -3.12 -11.68 25.93
N GLU A 37 -4.43 -11.67 25.90
CA GLU A 37 -5.22 -12.25 24.81
C GLU A 37 -5.33 -11.22 23.69
N VAL A 38 -5.12 -11.63 22.43
CA VAL A 38 -5.22 -10.75 21.28
C VAL A 38 -6.18 -11.32 20.26
N VAL A 39 -7.13 -10.50 19.80
CA VAL A 39 -8.06 -10.81 18.71
C VAL A 39 -7.93 -9.78 17.60
N LEU A 40 -8.20 -10.20 16.37
CA LEU A 40 -8.13 -9.33 15.18
C LEU A 40 -9.47 -9.30 14.46
N PHE A 41 -9.92 -8.11 14.08
CA PHE A 41 -11.03 -7.90 13.16
C PHE A 41 -10.58 -7.01 12.01
N ASP A 42 -10.72 -7.53 10.79
CA ASP A 42 -10.42 -6.79 9.55
C ASP A 42 -11.71 -6.57 8.76
N GLU A 43 -12.19 -5.33 8.75
CA GLU A 43 -13.49 -4.97 8.14
C GLU A 43 -13.51 -5.22 6.62
N ARG A 44 -12.39 -5.48 5.99
CA ARG A 44 -12.33 -5.89 4.58
C ARG A 44 -12.87 -7.31 4.35
N ILE A 45 -12.85 -8.18 5.37
CA ILE A 45 -13.24 -9.59 5.27
C ILE A 45 -14.33 -9.99 6.26
N GLU A 46 -14.52 -9.26 7.35
CA GLU A 46 -15.50 -9.55 8.41
C GLU A 46 -16.01 -8.26 9.04
N ASP A 47 -17.13 -8.30 9.76
CA ASP A 47 -17.61 -7.13 10.48
C ASP A 47 -16.79 -6.89 11.75
N ILE A 48 -16.52 -5.61 12.06
CA ILE A 48 -16.01 -5.22 13.37
C ILE A 48 -17.20 -5.16 14.33
N PRO A 49 -17.29 -6.07 15.34
CA PRO A 49 -18.33 -5.95 16.37
C PRO A 49 -18.14 -4.63 17.12
N MET A 50 -19.24 -3.97 17.44
CA MET A 50 -19.20 -2.68 18.16
C MET A 50 -19.40 -2.84 19.67
N ASP A 51 -19.48 -4.07 20.16
CA ASP A 51 -19.80 -4.44 21.54
C ASP A 51 -18.81 -5.45 22.14
N LEU A 52 -17.56 -5.45 21.65
CA LEU A 52 -16.52 -6.33 22.20
C LEU A 52 -16.27 -6.01 23.69
N GLU A 53 -16.18 -7.07 24.48
CA GLU A 53 -15.71 -7.01 25.87
C GLU A 53 -14.19 -7.17 25.87
N VAL A 54 -13.48 -6.05 25.82
CA VAL A 54 -12.02 -5.97 25.76
C VAL A 54 -11.50 -4.81 26.61
N ASP A 55 -10.25 -4.90 27.04
CA ASP A 55 -9.60 -3.86 27.83
C ASP A 55 -9.01 -2.76 26.96
N LEU A 56 -8.56 -3.13 25.75
CA LEU A 56 -7.84 -2.27 24.83
C LEU A 56 -8.28 -2.50 23.39
N VAL A 57 -8.58 -1.42 22.70
CA VAL A 57 -8.82 -1.39 21.24
C VAL A 57 -7.68 -0.67 20.56
N VAL A 58 -7.08 -1.29 19.53
CA VAL A 58 -6.00 -0.75 18.72
C VAL A 58 -6.43 -0.66 17.27
N ILE A 59 -6.49 0.54 16.73
CA ILE A 59 -6.98 0.82 15.38
C ILE A 59 -5.80 1.26 14.51
N THR A 60 -5.63 0.62 13.34
CA THR A 60 -4.73 1.15 12.31
C THR A 60 -5.50 2.00 11.32
N THR A 61 -4.95 3.18 10.95
CA THR A 61 -5.65 4.07 10.05
C THR A 61 -4.78 4.60 8.90
N PHE A 62 -5.38 4.65 7.72
CA PHE A 62 -4.95 5.41 6.55
C PHE A 62 -5.90 6.59 6.37
N THR A 63 -5.49 7.62 5.66
CA THR A 63 -6.31 8.83 5.48
C THR A 63 -7.71 8.52 4.95
N LEU A 64 -7.83 7.62 3.98
CA LEU A 64 -9.13 7.20 3.43
C LEU A 64 -10.04 6.47 4.43
N THR A 65 -9.49 5.85 5.46
CA THR A 65 -10.27 5.12 6.47
C THR A 65 -10.42 5.89 7.79
N ALA A 66 -9.88 7.11 7.88
CA ALA A 66 -9.85 7.90 9.10
C ALA A 66 -11.25 8.14 9.69
N LYS A 67 -12.21 8.57 8.88
CA LYS A 67 -13.60 8.78 9.30
C LYS A 67 -14.23 7.53 9.95
N ARG A 68 -14.00 6.36 9.35
CA ARG A 68 -14.47 5.10 9.89
C ARG A 68 -13.73 4.71 11.17
N ALA A 69 -12.41 4.93 11.21
CA ALA A 69 -11.59 4.69 12.40
C ALA A 69 -12.09 5.54 13.58
N TYR A 70 -12.38 6.81 13.37
CA TYR A 70 -12.91 7.71 14.40
C TYR A 70 -14.29 7.29 14.89
N THR A 71 -15.19 6.85 13.99
CA THR A 71 -16.50 6.32 14.37
C THR A 71 -16.37 5.09 15.28
N ILE A 72 -15.44 4.20 14.98
CA ILE A 72 -15.14 3.01 15.80
C ILE A 72 -14.56 3.43 17.15
N ALA A 73 -13.58 4.32 17.14
CA ALA A 73 -12.92 4.84 18.32
C ALA A 73 -13.91 5.47 19.30
N ASP A 74 -14.77 6.37 18.81
CA ASP A 74 -15.82 7.03 19.62
C ASP A 74 -16.77 6.03 20.25
N ASN A 75 -17.16 4.97 19.54
CA ASN A 75 -18.04 3.95 20.07
C ASN A 75 -17.41 3.22 21.28
N TYR A 76 -16.13 2.84 21.17
CA TYR A 76 -15.45 2.14 22.26
C TYR A 76 -15.12 3.07 23.44
N ARG A 77 -14.68 4.30 23.19
CA ARG A 77 -14.40 5.31 24.23
C ARG A 77 -15.67 5.64 25.05
N LYS A 78 -16.84 5.76 24.39
CA LYS A 78 -18.13 5.94 25.08
C LYS A 78 -18.48 4.79 26.03
N LYS A 79 -17.90 3.61 25.82
CA LYS A 79 -18.07 2.43 26.70
C LYS A 79 -16.97 2.33 27.76
N GLY A 80 -16.07 3.32 27.83
CA GLY A 80 -14.95 3.34 28.78
C GLY A 80 -13.80 2.41 28.41
N ILE A 81 -13.76 1.89 27.16
CA ILE A 81 -12.68 1.05 26.68
C ILE A 81 -11.56 1.94 26.15
N TYR A 82 -10.33 1.65 26.55
CA TYR A 82 -9.16 2.41 26.14
C TYR A 82 -8.88 2.23 24.65
N VAL A 83 -8.67 3.33 23.91
CA VAL A 83 -8.48 3.31 22.46
C VAL A 83 -7.14 3.88 22.05
N VAL A 84 -6.41 3.10 21.28
CA VAL A 84 -5.15 3.49 20.61
C VAL A 84 -5.38 3.59 19.12
N ILE A 85 -4.87 4.66 18.50
CA ILE A 85 -4.85 4.79 17.04
C ILE A 85 -3.40 4.97 16.57
N GLY A 86 -3.03 4.20 15.54
CA GLY A 86 -1.74 4.29 14.86
C GLY A 86 -1.90 4.18 13.34
N GLY A 87 -0.78 4.07 12.63
CA GLY A 87 -0.72 3.97 11.17
C GLY A 87 -0.34 5.28 10.49
N TYR A 88 -0.31 5.28 9.16
CA TYR A 88 0.21 6.43 8.40
C TYR A 88 -0.57 7.73 8.65
N HIS A 89 -1.88 7.67 8.76
CA HIS A 89 -2.67 8.87 9.02
C HIS A 89 -2.36 9.48 10.39
N ALA A 90 -2.27 8.64 11.42
CA ALA A 90 -1.88 9.06 12.77
C ALA A 90 -0.46 9.63 12.81
N SER A 91 0.44 9.12 11.97
CA SER A 91 1.81 9.62 11.88
C SER A 91 1.93 10.97 11.14
N LEU A 92 0.99 11.27 10.25
CA LEU A 92 0.99 12.49 9.44
C LEU A 92 0.31 13.68 10.12
N ILE A 93 -0.78 13.43 10.88
CA ILE A 93 -1.57 14.47 11.56
C ILE A 93 -1.99 14.00 12.97
N PRO A 94 -1.03 13.75 13.86
CA PRO A 94 -1.30 13.18 15.19
C PRO A 94 -2.24 14.06 16.04
N GLU A 95 -2.22 15.36 15.87
CA GLU A 95 -3.06 16.32 16.62
C GLU A 95 -4.56 16.07 16.37
N GLU A 96 -4.95 15.82 15.11
CA GLU A 96 -6.34 15.47 14.77
C GLU A 96 -6.72 14.12 15.39
N VAL A 97 -5.83 13.12 15.23
CA VAL A 97 -6.10 11.75 15.73
C VAL A 97 -6.22 11.72 17.24
N GLN A 98 -5.48 12.59 17.95
CA GLN A 98 -5.55 12.71 19.42
C GLN A 98 -6.94 13.10 19.94
N GLU A 99 -7.77 13.76 19.14
CA GLU A 99 -9.16 14.08 19.51
C GLU A 99 -10.00 12.82 19.66
N TYR A 100 -9.67 11.75 18.92
CA TYR A 100 -10.44 10.50 18.82
C TYR A 100 -9.81 9.32 19.57
N ALA A 101 -8.58 9.43 20.07
CA ALA A 101 -7.85 8.36 20.73
C ALA A 101 -7.41 8.76 22.13
N ASP A 102 -7.28 7.79 23.03
CA ASP A 102 -6.68 7.99 24.35
C ASP A 102 -5.15 8.04 24.23
N THR A 103 -4.60 7.25 23.29
CA THR A 103 -3.18 7.27 22.92
C THR A 103 -3.01 7.22 21.40
N VAL A 104 -2.06 7.98 20.86
CA VAL A 104 -1.64 7.98 19.44
C VAL A 104 -0.24 7.42 19.29
N PHE A 105 -0.06 6.49 18.34
CA PHE A 105 1.26 6.04 17.92
C PHE A 105 1.68 6.75 16.63
N VAL A 106 2.79 7.48 16.68
CA VAL A 106 3.38 8.25 15.57
C VAL A 106 4.62 7.52 15.07
N GLY A 107 4.66 7.19 13.79
CA GLY A 107 5.74 6.41 13.19
C GLY A 107 5.62 4.91 13.47
N SER A 108 6.74 4.28 13.75
CA SER A 108 6.82 2.85 14.04
C SER A 108 6.47 2.55 15.50
N ALA A 109 5.83 1.42 15.76
CA ALA A 109 5.42 1.06 17.11
C ALA A 109 6.43 0.17 17.85
N GLU A 110 7.37 -0.44 17.12
CA GLU A 110 8.27 -1.47 17.63
C GLU A 110 9.05 -1.04 18.88
N GLY A 111 9.57 0.18 18.91
CA GLY A 111 10.35 0.68 20.05
C GLY A 111 9.52 1.08 21.27
N ASN A 112 8.20 1.22 21.11
CA ASN A 112 7.33 1.79 22.14
C ASN A 112 6.20 0.87 22.60
N TRP A 113 5.88 -0.21 21.87
CA TRP A 113 4.69 -1.02 22.11
C TRP A 113 4.70 -1.71 23.49
N GLU A 114 5.80 -2.39 23.84
CA GLU A 114 5.92 -3.06 25.14
C GLU A 114 5.87 -2.07 26.29
N ARG A 115 6.57 -0.93 26.17
CA ARG A 115 6.54 0.14 27.16
C ARG A 115 5.12 0.66 27.36
N PHE A 116 4.40 0.92 26.29
CA PHE A 116 3.02 1.36 26.35
C PHE A 116 2.12 0.36 27.12
N LEU A 117 2.24 -0.94 26.85
CA LEU A 117 1.43 -1.95 27.55
C LEU A 117 1.71 -1.95 29.06
N ILE A 118 2.98 -1.82 29.46
CA ILE A 118 3.38 -1.74 30.88
C ILE A 118 2.84 -0.45 31.52
N GLU A 119 2.97 0.68 30.86
CA GLU A 119 2.47 1.96 31.36
C GLU A 119 0.94 1.98 31.46
N LEU A 120 0.24 1.34 30.52
CA LEU A 120 -1.21 1.18 30.55
C LEU A 120 -1.67 0.32 31.75
N GLU A 121 -1.00 -0.81 31.99
CA GLU A 121 -1.31 -1.68 33.15
C GLU A 121 -1.07 -0.96 34.48
N ASN A 122 -0.10 -0.04 34.54
CA ASN A 122 0.18 0.79 35.72
C ASN A 122 -0.71 2.04 35.82
N GLY A 123 -1.63 2.27 34.88
CA GLY A 123 -2.60 3.37 34.89
C GLY A 123 -2.01 4.74 34.52
N ASN A 124 -0.84 4.80 33.90
CA ASN A 124 -0.19 6.07 33.53
C ASN A 124 0.39 6.08 32.07
N PRO A 125 -0.36 5.63 31.05
CA PRO A 125 0.09 5.66 29.68
C PRO A 125 0.25 7.11 29.19
N GLN A 126 1.18 7.32 28.23
CA GLN A 126 1.34 8.61 27.58
C GLN A 126 0.25 8.80 26.50
N LYS A 127 -0.07 10.06 26.22
CA LYS A 127 -1.02 10.41 25.14
C LYS A 127 -0.44 10.16 23.74
N VAL A 128 0.88 10.27 23.58
CA VAL A 128 1.57 10.10 22.31
C VAL A 128 2.83 9.28 22.54
N TYR A 129 3.02 8.24 21.72
CA TYR A 129 4.27 7.50 21.59
C TYR A 129 4.82 7.74 20.20
N GLU A 130 5.97 8.34 20.10
CA GLU A 130 6.59 8.75 18.85
C GLU A 130 7.90 8.00 18.59
N GLU A 131 8.05 7.50 17.36
CA GLU A 131 9.28 6.91 16.83
C GLU A 131 9.64 7.59 15.51
N ILE A 132 10.43 8.68 15.58
CA ILE A 132 10.76 9.54 14.44
C ILE A 132 11.65 8.82 13.42
N LYS A 133 12.61 8.03 13.92
CA LYS A 133 13.50 7.23 13.08
C LYS A 133 12.96 5.83 12.91
N LEU A 134 13.23 5.21 11.76
CA LEU A 134 12.92 3.80 11.60
C LEU A 134 13.74 2.99 12.63
N PRO A 135 13.08 2.16 13.46
CA PRO A 135 13.78 1.28 14.39
C PRO A 135 14.57 0.21 13.62
N ASP A 136 15.49 -0.43 14.30
CA ASP A 136 16.10 -1.65 13.79
C ASP A 136 15.04 -2.76 13.77
N ILE A 137 14.65 -3.17 12.55
CA ILE A 137 13.69 -4.25 12.33
C ILE A 137 14.36 -5.58 12.00
N SER A 138 15.69 -5.68 12.13
CA SER A 138 16.45 -6.86 11.69
C SER A 138 15.96 -8.16 12.34
N GLU A 139 15.58 -8.11 13.61
CA GLU A 139 15.14 -9.26 14.41
C GLU A 139 13.62 -9.33 14.61
N VAL A 140 12.83 -8.47 13.97
CA VAL A 140 11.37 -8.45 14.16
C VAL A 140 10.74 -9.72 13.60
N VAL A 141 10.02 -10.43 14.47
CA VAL A 141 9.25 -11.64 14.16
C VAL A 141 7.76 -11.30 14.08
N TYR A 142 7.10 -11.82 13.06
CA TYR A 142 5.68 -11.59 12.82
C TYR A 142 4.86 -12.76 13.36
N ASP A 143 3.98 -12.49 14.32
CA ASP A 143 3.01 -13.46 14.79
C ASP A 143 1.83 -13.58 13.83
N ARG A 144 1.89 -14.56 12.93
CA ARG A 144 0.83 -14.80 11.95
C ARG A 144 -0.32 -15.65 12.50
N SER A 145 -0.28 -16.04 13.75
CA SER A 145 -1.40 -16.79 14.38
C SER A 145 -2.72 -16.03 14.34
N LEU A 146 -2.65 -14.68 14.32
CA LEU A 146 -3.82 -13.81 14.17
C LEU A 146 -4.63 -14.04 12.89
N PHE A 147 -3.99 -14.56 11.83
CA PHE A 147 -4.63 -14.74 10.52
C PHE A 147 -5.21 -16.14 10.33
N LYS A 148 -4.99 -17.01 11.32
CA LYS A 148 -5.54 -18.37 11.31
C LYS A 148 -7.07 -18.30 11.19
N ASP A 149 -7.63 -19.16 10.34
CA ASP A 149 -9.06 -19.29 10.08
C ASP A 149 -9.74 -18.06 9.43
N LYS A 150 -8.98 -17.04 9.07
CA LYS A 150 -9.48 -15.87 8.32
C LYS A 150 -9.39 -16.05 6.81
N ARG A 151 -10.35 -15.47 6.09
CA ARG A 151 -10.46 -15.65 4.63
C ARG A 151 -9.72 -14.56 3.84
N TYR A 152 -8.41 -14.49 4.01
CA TYR A 152 -7.56 -13.65 3.17
C TYR A 152 -7.33 -14.26 1.77
N SER A 153 -6.77 -13.47 0.87
CA SER A 153 -6.34 -13.86 -0.48
C SER A 153 -5.31 -15.00 -0.45
N PHE A 154 -5.10 -15.64 -1.59
CA PHE A 154 -4.01 -16.60 -1.80
C PHE A 154 -2.63 -15.92 -2.01
N VAL A 155 -2.61 -14.59 -2.07
CA VAL A 155 -1.40 -13.76 -2.08
C VAL A 155 -1.08 -13.40 -0.63
N VAL A 156 0.08 -13.83 -0.15
CA VAL A 156 0.46 -13.63 1.24
C VAL A 156 1.52 -12.52 1.33
N PRO A 157 1.25 -11.43 2.06
CA PRO A 157 2.21 -10.35 2.20
C PRO A 157 3.37 -10.76 3.10
N VAL A 158 4.58 -10.34 2.73
CA VAL A 158 5.80 -10.43 3.53
C VAL A 158 6.51 -9.09 3.43
N GLN A 159 7.11 -8.63 4.51
CA GLN A 159 7.95 -7.44 4.51
C GLN A 159 9.42 -7.85 4.68
N PHE A 160 10.27 -7.42 3.76
CA PHE A 160 11.72 -7.48 3.90
C PHE A 160 12.28 -6.14 4.35
N GLY A 161 11.82 -5.04 3.74
CA GLY A 161 12.26 -3.69 4.08
C GLY A 161 11.11 -2.72 4.28
N ARG A 162 11.39 -1.62 4.96
CA ARG A 162 10.47 -0.52 5.26
C ARG A 162 11.15 0.80 5.01
N GLY A 163 10.39 1.76 4.45
CA GLY A 163 10.89 3.08 4.09
C GLY A 163 11.42 3.13 2.66
N CYS A 164 11.76 4.33 2.21
CA CYS A 164 12.24 4.59 0.85
C CYS A 164 13.16 5.81 0.88
N MET A 165 14.29 5.73 0.16
CA MET A 165 15.24 6.84 0.07
C MET A 165 14.72 8.04 -0.73
N HIS A 166 13.63 7.87 -1.48
CA HIS A 166 13.02 8.94 -2.27
C HIS A 166 12.02 9.74 -1.45
N GLN A 167 11.98 11.05 -1.70
CA GLN A 167 11.07 12.01 -1.06
C GLN A 167 10.16 12.64 -2.11
N CYS A 168 9.32 11.82 -2.73
CA CYS A 168 8.35 12.29 -3.72
C CYS A 168 7.28 13.15 -3.04
N GLU A 169 6.90 14.28 -3.67
CA GLU A 169 6.00 15.29 -3.10
C GLU A 169 4.65 14.74 -2.62
N PHE A 170 4.12 13.75 -3.32
CA PHE A 170 2.80 13.16 -3.03
C PHE A 170 2.84 11.97 -2.07
N CYS A 171 4.04 11.49 -1.70
CA CYS A 171 4.21 10.18 -1.09
C CYS A 171 4.19 10.25 0.44
N THR A 172 3.28 9.50 1.05
CA THR A 172 3.20 9.35 2.51
C THR A 172 4.45 8.73 3.11
N ILE A 173 5.08 7.78 2.41
CA ILE A 173 6.30 7.09 2.88
C ILE A 173 7.45 8.09 3.03
N GLY A 174 7.65 8.95 2.01
CA GLY A 174 8.65 10.01 2.06
C GLY A 174 8.41 11.02 3.17
N SER A 175 7.14 11.33 3.47
CA SER A 175 6.76 12.26 4.54
C SER A 175 6.96 11.67 5.94
N VAL A 176 6.65 10.39 6.15
CA VAL A 176 6.76 9.72 7.46
C VAL A 176 8.21 9.29 7.74
N HIS A 177 8.86 8.62 6.78
CA HIS A 177 10.19 8.04 7.00
C HIS A 177 11.36 8.94 6.57
N LYS A 178 11.09 10.08 5.92
CA LYS A 178 12.06 11.15 5.59
C LYS A 178 13.34 10.67 4.90
N GLY A 179 13.25 9.60 4.12
CA GLY A 179 14.39 9.02 3.41
C GLY A 179 15.09 7.87 4.14
N ASP A 180 14.65 7.52 5.34
CA ASP A 180 15.17 6.38 6.08
C ASP A 180 14.71 5.05 5.46
N TYR A 181 15.53 4.01 5.65
CA TYR A 181 15.26 2.65 5.23
C TYR A 181 15.84 1.64 6.21
N ALA A 182 15.01 0.68 6.62
CA ALA A 182 15.41 -0.45 7.46
C ALA A 182 15.01 -1.77 6.80
N HIS A 183 15.68 -2.86 7.16
CA HIS A 183 15.36 -4.19 6.61
C HIS A 183 15.53 -5.28 7.67
N ARG A 184 14.77 -6.35 7.50
CA ARG A 184 14.88 -7.58 8.27
C ARG A 184 16.06 -8.43 7.77
N ARG A 185 16.57 -9.32 8.62
CA ARG A 185 17.54 -10.32 8.18
C ARG A 185 16.90 -11.25 7.15
N VAL A 186 17.63 -11.53 6.09
CA VAL A 186 17.17 -12.39 4.99
C VAL A 186 16.79 -13.78 5.52
N GLU A 187 17.55 -14.31 6.45
CA GLU A 187 17.32 -15.65 7.03
C GLU A 187 15.93 -15.75 7.69
N LEU A 188 15.54 -14.73 8.49
CA LEU A 188 14.23 -14.68 9.15
C LEU A 188 13.09 -14.55 8.12
N VAL A 189 13.29 -13.78 7.07
CA VAL A 189 12.31 -13.65 5.98
C VAL A 189 12.13 -14.99 5.25
N ILE A 190 13.21 -15.70 4.99
CA ILE A 190 13.17 -17.03 4.35
C ILE A 190 12.49 -18.09 5.25
N GLU A 191 12.78 -18.06 6.54
CA GLU A 191 12.12 -18.94 7.52
C GLU A 191 10.62 -18.66 7.60
N GLU A 192 10.22 -17.39 7.67
CA GLU A 192 8.82 -16.97 7.64
C GLU A 192 8.11 -17.48 6.38
N ILE A 193 8.73 -17.33 5.21
CA ILE A 193 8.17 -17.82 3.93
C ILE A 193 7.99 -19.32 3.94
N LYS A 194 8.95 -20.09 4.45
CA LYS A 194 8.83 -21.53 4.58
C LYS A 194 7.66 -21.93 5.49
N GLU A 195 7.53 -21.25 6.63
CA GLU A 195 6.43 -21.51 7.57
C GLU A 195 5.05 -21.13 6.97
N ILE A 196 4.96 -20.04 6.20
CA ILE A 196 3.75 -19.68 5.46
C ILE A 196 3.30 -20.83 4.56
N PHE A 197 4.17 -21.38 3.71
CA PHE A 197 3.79 -22.47 2.79
C PHE A 197 3.51 -23.79 3.51
N LYS A 198 4.08 -24.00 4.68
CA LYS A 198 3.81 -25.18 5.52
C LYS A 198 2.42 -25.08 6.16
N THR A 199 2.05 -23.94 6.71
CA THR A 199 0.85 -23.76 7.52
C THR A 199 -0.36 -23.25 6.72
N ASN A 200 -0.16 -22.36 5.75
CA ASN A 200 -1.22 -21.82 4.92
C ASN A 200 -1.34 -22.57 3.58
N LYS A 201 -2.21 -23.58 3.53
CA LYS A 201 -2.44 -24.37 2.29
C LYS A 201 -3.04 -23.60 1.12
N ARG A 202 -3.54 -22.38 1.36
CA ARG A 202 -4.08 -21.50 0.31
C ARG A 202 -3.01 -20.59 -0.30
N ALA A 203 -1.89 -20.39 0.35
CA ALA A 203 -0.79 -19.56 -0.16
C ALA A 203 -0.33 -20.01 -1.55
N ARG A 204 -0.19 -19.08 -2.49
CA ARG A 204 0.28 -19.35 -3.87
C ARG A 204 1.37 -18.40 -4.31
N VAL A 205 1.34 -17.17 -3.83
CA VAL A 205 2.28 -16.11 -4.20
C VAL A 205 2.65 -15.33 -2.94
N ILE A 206 3.93 -15.07 -2.75
CA ILE A 206 4.41 -14.10 -1.76
C ILE A 206 4.40 -12.72 -2.40
N TYR A 207 3.83 -11.73 -1.73
CA TYR A 207 3.90 -10.34 -2.15
C TYR A 207 4.76 -9.56 -1.16
N PHE A 208 5.93 -9.11 -1.62
CA PHE A 208 6.75 -8.20 -0.81
C PHE A 208 6.11 -6.82 -0.79
N VAL A 209 5.63 -6.43 0.40
CA VAL A 209 4.94 -5.14 0.62
C VAL A 209 5.91 -3.98 0.90
N ASP A 210 7.17 -4.19 0.62
CA ASP A 210 8.22 -3.19 0.78
C ASP A 210 7.90 -1.94 -0.05
N ASP A 211 8.19 -0.76 0.49
CA ASP A 211 8.00 0.51 -0.24
C ASP A 211 8.90 0.61 -1.48
N ASN A 212 10.09 0.00 -1.40
CA ASN A 212 11.02 -0.20 -2.51
C ASN A 212 11.93 -1.40 -2.23
N ILE A 213 11.63 -2.56 -2.84
CA ILE A 213 12.30 -3.84 -2.55
C ILE A 213 13.83 -3.81 -2.72
N PHE A 214 14.34 -2.91 -3.51
CA PHE A 214 15.79 -2.80 -3.79
C PHE A 214 16.43 -1.50 -3.25
N ALA A 215 15.79 -0.85 -2.28
CA ALA A 215 16.36 0.34 -1.62
C ALA A 215 17.79 0.08 -1.10
N ASN A 216 18.10 -1.18 -0.73
CA ASN A 216 19.46 -1.65 -0.50
C ASN A 216 19.80 -2.78 -1.48
N LYS A 217 20.46 -2.45 -2.58
CA LYS A 217 20.81 -3.40 -3.65
C LYS A 217 21.55 -4.65 -3.15
N LYS A 218 22.55 -4.51 -2.25
CA LYS A 218 23.31 -5.64 -1.72
C LYS A 218 22.43 -6.62 -0.96
N LYS A 219 21.51 -6.11 -0.16
CA LYS A 219 20.58 -6.93 0.61
C LYS A 219 19.51 -7.56 -0.27
N ALA A 220 19.02 -6.83 -1.29
CA ALA A 220 18.10 -7.38 -2.28
C ALA A 220 18.72 -8.54 -3.07
N LEU A 221 19.99 -8.42 -3.50
CA LEU A 221 20.72 -9.52 -4.15
C LEU A 221 20.80 -10.77 -3.25
N HIS A 222 21.07 -10.59 -1.96
CA HIS A 222 21.09 -11.72 -1.01
C HIS A 222 19.70 -12.36 -0.91
N LEU A 223 18.65 -11.57 -0.71
CA LEU A 223 17.27 -12.06 -0.66
C LEU A 223 16.90 -12.85 -1.93
N PHE A 224 17.17 -12.32 -3.11
CA PHE A 224 16.78 -12.97 -4.37
C PHE A 224 17.56 -14.29 -4.61
N ASN A 225 18.82 -14.37 -4.19
CA ASN A 225 19.57 -15.61 -4.25
C ASN A 225 18.99 -16.68 -3.30
N GLU A 226 18.52 -16.32 -2.12
CA GLU A 226 17.88 -17.24 -1.20
C GLU A 226 16.47 -17.65 -1.70
N LEU A 227 15.68 -16.71 -2.25
CA LEU A 227 14.37 -17.01 -2.87
C LEU A 227 14.50 -18.00 -4.04
N LYS A 228 15.57 -17.88 -4.85
CA LYS A 228 15.84 -18.82 -5.96
C LYS A 228 15.89 -20.28 -5.51
N LYS A 229 16.38 -20.54 -4.30
CA LYS A 229 16.46 -21.90 -3.72
C LYS A 229 15.07 -22.45 -3.35
N LEU A 230 14.11 -21.59 -3.03
CA LEU A 230 12.76 -21.98 -2.59
C LEU A 230 11.84 -22.39 -3.74
N LYS A 231 12.13 -21.96 -4.99
CA LYS A 231 11.32 -22.25 -6.18
C LYS A 231 9.84 -21.79 -6.04
N ILE A 232 9.60 -20.69 -5.35
CA ILE A 232 8.27 -20.10 -5.14
C ILE A 232 7.98 -19.02 -6.16
N LYS A 233 6.71 -18.62 -6.26
CA LYS A 233 6.30 -17.42 -7.00
C LYS A 233 6.18 -16.24 -6.05
N TRP A 234 6.70 -15.09 -6.48
CA TRP A 234 6.60 -13.87 -5.69
C TRP A 234 6.40 -12.64 -6.57
N ALA A 235 5.89 -11.58 -5.98
CA ALA A 235 5.68 -10.28 -6.60
C ALA A 235 6.14 -9.19 -5.65
N CYS A 236 6.37 -7.98 -6.16
CA CYS A 236 6.84 -6.85 -5.36
C CYS A 236 6.49 -5.51 -5.99
N GLN A 237 6.89 -4.44 -5.33
CA GLN A 237 6.84 -3.08 -5.86
C GLN A 237 8.17 -2.35 -5.71
N GLY A 238 8.37 -1.32 -6.53
CA GLY A 238 9.55 -0.48 -6.47
C GLY A 238 9.60 0.58 -7.56
N SER A 239 10.68 1.35 -7.55
CA SER A 239 10.91 2.38 -8.55
C SER A 239 11.50 1.82 -9.85
N ILE A 240 11.31 2.55 -10.95
CA ILE A 240 11.70 2.08 -12.29
C ILE A 240 13.22 1.99 -12.50
N ASP A 241 14.01 2.65 -11.66
CA ASP A 241 15.46 2.67 -11.74
C ASP A 241 16.14 1.32 -11.48
N ILE A 242 15.40 0.32 -10.99
CA ILE A 242 15.87 -1.07 -10.94
C ILE A 242 16.29 -1.57 -12.33
N ALA A 243 15.66 -1.09 -13.40
CA ALA A 243 15.99 -1.48 -14.77
C ALA A 243 17.36 -0.98 -15.26
N LYS A 244 18.02 -0.08 -14.51
CA LYS A 244 19.45 0.26 -14.76
C LYS A 244 20.38 -0.93 -14.53
N ASP A 245 19.92 -1.90 -13.75
CA ASP A 245 20.64 -3.11 -13.44
C ASP A 245 19.93 -4.33 -14.04
N GLU A 246 20.21 -4.60 -15.30
CA GLU A 246 19.58 -5.71 -16.02
C GLU A 246 19.88 -7.07 -15.39
N GLU A 247 21.06 -7.28 -14.80
CA GLU A 247 21.42 -8.52 -14.11
C GLU A 247 20.57 -8.71 -12.82
N LEU A 248 20.22 -7.63 -12.14
CA LEU A 248 19.31 -7.69 -11.00
C LEU A 248 17.90 -8.12 -11.43
N VAL A 249 17.38 -7.55 -12.52
CA VAL A 249 16.07 -7.94 -13.08
C VAL A 249 16.07 -9.40 -13.55
N LYS A 250 17.17 -9.86 -14.16
CA LYS A 250 17.36 -11.26 -14.51
C LYS A 250 17.31 -12.16 -13.29
N LEU A 251 18.04 -11.82 -12.21
CA LEU A 251 18.03 -12.58 -10.97
C LEU A 251 16.64 -12.61 -10.33
N MET A 252 15.89 -11.51 -10.37
CA MET A 252 14.49 -11.49 -9.92
C MET A 252 13.66 -12.54 -10.66
N SER A 253 13.73 -12.56 -11.99
CA SER A 253 13.02 -13.57 -12.79
C SER A 253 13.46 -15.00 -12.43
N GLU A 254 14.75 -15.25 -12.32
CA GLU A 254 15.32 -16.56 -11.97
C GLU A 254 14.93 -17.01 -10.55
N SER A 255 14.71 -16.08 -9.63
CA SER A 255 14.28 -16.35 -8.26
C SER A 255 12.75 -16.53 -8.10
N GLY A 256 12.00 -16.40 -9.20
CA GLY A 256 10.56 -16.64 -9.23
C GLY A 256 9.69 -15.40 -9.17
N CYS A 257 10.23 -14.20 -9.39
CA CYS A 257 9.44 -12.98 -9.55
C CYS A 257 8.53 -13.10 -10.78
N ILE A 258 7.23 -13.00 -10.58
CA ILE A 258 6.24 -13.07 -11.65
C ILE A 258 5.66 -11.71 -12.02
N GLU A 259 5.66 -10.75 -11.09
CA GLU A 259 5.07 -9.42 -11.24
C GLU A 259 5.86 -8.38 -10.46
N MET A 260 5.95 -7.19 -11.04
CA MET A 260 6.42 -6.00 -10.33
C MET A 260 5.52 -4.80 -10.59
N LEU A 261 5.02 -4.18 -9.51
CA LEU A 261 4.40 -2.87 -9.56
C LEU A 261 5.49 -1.81 -9.67
N LEU A 262 5.45 -1.05 -10.76
CA LEU A 262 6.42 0.00 -11.07
C LEU A 262 5.76 1.37 -11.04
N GLY A 263 6.34 2.29 -10.26
CA GLY A 263 5.90 3.68 -10.20
C GLY A 263 6.35 4.48 -11.43
N PHE A 264 5.57 4.43 -12.51
CA PHE A 264 5.75 5.33 -13.65
C PHE A 264 5.35 6.76 -13.31
N GLU A 265 4.32 6.91 -12.51
CA GLU A 265 3.66 8.11 -12.01
C GLU A 265 3.09 8.97 -13.13
N ASN A 266 3.91 9.44 -14.06
CA ASN A 266 3.50 10.29 -15.19
C ASN A 266 4.43 10.09 -16.38
N ILE A 267 3.94 10.27 -17.61
CA ILE A 267 4.79 10.25 -18.82
C ILE A 267 5.27 11.65 -19.22
N ASN A 268 4.73 12.72 -18.59
CA ASN A 268 5.19 14.08 -18.77
C ASN A 268 6.34 14.38 -17.80
N ILE A 269 7.54 14.63 -18.34
CA ILE A 269 8.75 14.88 -17.54
C ILE A 269 8.63 16.12 -16.63
N MET A 270 7.82 17.13 -17.02
CA MET A 270 7.61 18.29 -16.18
C MET A 270 6.85 17.95 -14.90
N ASN A 271 5.86 17.05 -14.97
CA ASN A 271 5.18 16.51 -13.80
C ASN A 271 6.11 15.65 -12.96
N ILE A 272 6.92 14.79 -13.57
CA ILE A 272 7.91 13.96 -12.85
C ILE A 272 8.87 14.86 -12.04
N LYS A 273 9.34 15.96 -12.62
CA LYS A 273 10.19 16.93 -11.92
C LYS A 273 9.42 17.64 -10.79
N LYS A 274 8.17 18.03 -11.03
CA LYS A 274 7.31 18.67 -10.03
C LYS A 274 7.02 17.74 -8.86
N MET A 275 6.80 16.46 -9.13
CA MET A 275 6.62 15.40 -8.14
C MET A 275 7.87 15.09 -7.32
N ASN A 276 9.03 15.65 -7.66
CA ASN A 276 10.35 15.27 -7.10
C ASN A 276 10.62 13.74 -7.22
N LYS A 277 10.11 13.09 -8.29
CA LYS A 277 10.31 11.66 -8.54
C LYS A 277 11.65 11.41 -9.23
N LYS A 278 12.74 11.60 -8.49
CA LYS A 278 14.13 11.53 -9.00
C LYS A 278 14.47 10.21 -9.69
N SER A 279 13.85 9.11 -9.25
CA SER A 279 14.00 7.81 -9.90
C SER A 279 13.56 7.78 -11.36
N ASN A 280 12.77 8.77 -11.81
CA ASN A 280 12.19 8.83 -13.15
C ASN A 280 12.73 9.99 -14.01
N TYR A 281 13.78 10.74 -13.58
CA TYR A 281 14.22 11.95 -14.29
C TYR A 281 14.84 11.67 -15.66
N ASP A 282 15.67 10.63 -15.75
CA ASP A 282 16.49 10.36 -16.95
C ASP A 282 16.22 8.93 -17.45
N PHE A 283 14.93 8.60 -17.69
CA PHE A 283 14.58 7.24 -18.07
C PHE A 283 13.99 7.11 -19.46
N ASP A 284 14.54 6.14 -20.18
CA ASP A 284 13.98 5.56 -21.38
C ASP A 284 12.95 4.48 -20.98
N TYR A 285 11.67 4.85 -20.91
CA TYR A 285 10.59 3.93 -20.57
C TYR A 285 10.49 2.74 -21.52
N GLU A 286 10.82 2.92 -22.81
CA GLU A 286 10.84 1.84 -23.81
C GLU A 286 11.87 0.77 -23.43
N ASN A 287 13.06 1.18 -23.06
CA ASN A 287 14.12 0.26 -22.65
C ASN A 287 13.77 -0.47 -21.33
N ILE A 288 13.21 0.24 -20.35
CA ILE A 288 12.74 -0.36 -19.08
C ILE A 288 11.74 -1.47 -19.36
N ILE A 289 10.70 -1.17 -20.13
CA ILE A 289 9.64 -2.12 -20.46
C ILE A 289 10.21 -3.31 -21.25
N ARG A 290 11.13 -3.05 -22.17
CA ARG A 290 11.84 -4.10 -22.93
C ARG A 290 12.61 -5.06 -22.02
N ILE A 291 13.28 -4.56 -20.98
CA ILE A 291 14.02 -5.38 -20.02
C ILE A 291 13.05 -6.29 -19.25
N PHE A 292 11.98 -5.75 -18.67
CA PHE A 292 10.99 -6.57 -17.95
C PHE A 292 10.34 -7.62 -18.84
N LYS A 293 10.00 -7.28 -20.09
CA LYS A 293 9.47 -8.25 -21.08
C LYS A 293 10.49 -9.32 -21.43
N LYS A 294 11.77 -8.97 -21.64
CA LYS A 294 12.86 -9.92 -21.89
C LYS A 294 12.93 -11.00 -20.81
N TYR A 295 12.80 -10.60 -19.55
CA TYR A 295 12.84 -11.52 -18.40
C TYR A 295 11.45 -12.04 -17.99
N ARG A 296 10.41 -11.74 -18.78
CA ARG A 296 9.04 -12.29 -18.61
C ARG A 296 8.42 -11.99 -17.26
N ILE A 297 8.74 -10.83 -16.67
CA ILE A 297 8.10 -10.30 -15.48
C ILE A 297 6.90 -9.45 -15.91
N LEU A 298 5.73 -9.72 -15.33
CA LEU A 298 4.52 -8.94 -15.54
C LEU A 298 4.71 -7.53 -14.97
N VAL A 299 4.40 -6.51 -15.76
CA VAL A 299 4.50 -5.11 -15.32
C VAL A 299 3.12 -4.59 -14.93
N HIS A 300 2.98 -4.19 -13.67
CA HIS A 300 1.85 -3.40 -13.19
C HIS A 300 2.29 -1.93 -13.17
N ALA A 301 1.87 -1.17 -14.15
CA ALA A 301 2.20 0.26 -14.24
C ALA A 301 1.29 1.07 -13.31
N SER A 302 1.88 1.86 -12.40
CA SER A 302 1.14 2.79 -11.53
C SER A 302 1.35 4.22 -11.99
N TYR A 303 0.25 4.96 -12.13
CA TYR A 303 0.23 6.37 -12.51
C TYR A 303 -0.44 7.22 -11.44
N VAL A 304 0.03 8.45 -11.31
CA VAL A 304 -0.54 9.52 -10.48
C VAL A 304 -0.92 10.66 -11.43
N ILE A 305 -2.22 10.87 -11.62
CA ILE A 305 -2.80 11.77 -12.62
C ILE A 305 -3.45 12.96 -11.94
N GLY A 306 -3.39 14.14 -12.58
CA GLY A 306 -3.96 15.40 -12.09
C GLY A 306 -2.91 16.38 -11.60
N TYR A 307 -1.63 16.14 -11.88
CA TYR A 307 -0.57 17.10 -11.60
C TYR A 307 -0.63 18.31 -12.53
N ASP A 308 0.16 19.32 -12.21
CA ASP A 308 0.03 20.69 -12.73
C ASP A 308 0.12 20.82 -14.26
N TYR A 309 0.81 19.92 -14.94
CA TYR A 309 0.97 19.93 -16.40
C TYR A 309 0.07 18.91 -17.12
N ASP A 310 -0.79 18.17 -16.40
CA ASP A 310 -1.77 17.31 -17.03
C ASP A 310 -2.91 18.16 -17.62
N THR A 311 -3.31 17.82 -18.84
CA THR A 311 -4.47 18.42 -19.55
C THR A 311 -5.51 17.32 -19.79
N LYS A 312 -6.68 17.70 -20.30
CA LYS A 312 -7.71 16.72 -20.69
C LYS A 312 -7.22 15.73 -21.76
N ASP A 313 -6.26 16.10 -22.58
CA ASP A 313 -5.73 15.22 -23.64
C ASP A 313 -4.78 14.17 -23.08
N TYR A 314 -4.18 14.43 -21.89
CA TYR A 314 -3.29 13.50 -21.22
C TYR A 314 -3.95 12.13 -20.94
N PHE A 315 -5.26 12.08 -20.70
CA PHE A 315 -5.98 10.81 -20.51
C PHE A 315 -5.90 9.91 -21.75
N GLN A 316 -5.93 10.47 -22.95
CA GLN A 316 -5.75 9.68 -24.16
C GLN A 316 -4.29 9.27 -24.34
N GLU A 317 -3.35 10.17 -24.10
CA GLU A 317 -1.92 9.88 -24.21
C GLU A 317 -1.49 8.72 -23.28
N ILE A 318 -1.91 8.75 -22.01
CA ILE A 318 -1.54 7.71 -21.04
C ILE A 318 -2.23 6.38 -21.32
N LEU A 319 -3.45 6.41 -21.86
CA LEU A 319 -4.17 5.22 -22.27
C LEU A 319 -3.50 4.57 -23.49
N ASP A 320 -3.12 5.37 -24.50
CA ASP A 320 -2.42 4.90 -25.69
C ASP A 320 -1.04 4.35 -25.35
N PHE A 321 -0.29 5.04 -24.49
CA PHE A 321 0.98 4.55 -23.95
C PHE A 321 0.81 3.19 -23.26
N SER A 322 -0.18 3.05 -22.39
CA SER A 322 -0.42 1.82 -21.65
C SER A 322 -0.84 0.66 -22.57
N ASN A 323 -1.69 0.94 -23.58
CA ASN A 323 -2.12 -0.04 -24.57
C ASN A 323 -0.97 -0.46 -25.50
N LYS A 324 -0.15 0.48 -25.98
CA LYS A 324 1.05 0.23 -26.79
C LYS A 324 1.98 -0.75 -26.08
N HIS A 325 2.23 -0.52 -24.80
CA HIS A 325 3.16 -1.32 -24.02
C HIS A 325 2.55 -2.61 -23.45
N LYS A 326 1.23 -2.78 -23.55
CA LYS A 326 0.50 -4.00 -23.15
C LYS A 326 0.83 -4.41 -21.70
N PHE A 327 0.79 -3.46 -20.77
CA PHE A 327 1.03 -3.77 -19.37
C PHE A 327 0.05 -4.82 -18.84
N PHE A 328 0.48 -5.63 -17.91
CA PHE A 328 -0.36 -6.59 -17.20
C PHE A 328 -1.56 -5.90 -16.55
N LEU A 329 -1.25 -4.88 -15.74
CA LEU A 329 -2.22 -3.97 -15.14
C LEU A 329 -1.75 -2.52 -15.33
N ALA A 330 -2.70 -1.59 -15.32
CA ALA A 330 -2.41 -0.16 -15.25
C ALA A 330 -3.34 0.50 -14.23
N GLY A 331 -2.75 1.09 -13.20
CA GLY A 331 -3.41 1.85 -12.16
C GLY A 331 -3.48 3.32 -12.55
N PHE A 332 -4.64 3.80 -13.01
CA PHE A 332 -4.91 5.22 -13.29
C PHE A 332 -5.46 5.87 -12.03
N ASN A 333 -4.55 6.36 -11.16
CA ASN A 333 -4.92 6.87 -9.86
C ASN A 333 -4.98 8.41 -9.87
N PRO A 334 -6.06 9.01 -9.35
CA PRO A 334 -6.05 10.45 -9.11
C PRO A 334 -4.95 10.77 -8.10
N ALA A 335 -4.22 11.86 -8.33
CA ALA A 335 -3.35 12.43 -7.31
C ALA A 335 -4.22 12.81 -6.11
N LEU A 336 -3.88 12.26 -4.94
CA LEU A 336 -4.65 12.49 -3.73
C LEU A 336 -3.80 13.32 -2.74
N PRO A 337 -4.29 14.51 -2.35
CA PRO A 337 -3.55 15.38 -1.43
C PRO A 337 -3.68 14.84 0.01
N ILE A 338 -2.80 13.92 0.36
CA ILE A 338 -2.77 13.33 1.71
C ILE A 338 -2.24 14.38 2.70
N PRO A 339 -2.94 14.68 3.79
CA PRO A 339 -2.48 15.66 4.78
C PRO A 339 -1.11 15.27 5.33
N GLY A 340 -0.27 16.27 5.60
CA GLY A 340 1.12 16.05 6.04
C GLY A 340 2.10 15.72 4.92
N THR A 341 1.66 15.71 3.65
CA THR A 341 2.56 15.63 2.50
C THR A 341 2.81 17.01 1.88
N PRO A 342 3.99 17.28 1.27
CA PRO A 342 4.25 18.54 0.58
C PRO A 342 3.23 18.86 -0.51
N PHE A 343 2.65 17.85 -1.17
CA PHE A 343 1.60 18.02 -2.16
C PHE A 343 0.32 18.61 -1.56
N TYR A 344 -0.11 18.12 -0.40
CA TYR A 344 -1.26 18.67 0.33
C TYR A 344 -1.02 20.13 0.73
N ASP A 345 0.13 20.41 1.34
CA ASP A 345 0.47 21.74 1.82
C ASP A 345 0.52 22.75 0.68
N ARG A 346 1.07 22.33 -0.47
CA ARG A 346 1.10 23.18 -1.68
C ARG A 346 -0.31 23.50 -2.17
N LEU A 347 -1.17 22.48 -2.34
CA LEU A 347 -2.55 22.72 -2.81
C LEU A 347 -3.38 23.54 -1.83
N LYS A 348 -3.15 23.38 -0.52
CA LYS A 348 -3.79 24.19 0.51
C LYS A 348 -3.36 25.65 0.40
N ASN A 349 -2.06 25.92 0.26
CA ASN A 349 -1.51 27.28 0.11
C ASN A 349 -1.96 27.95 -1.20
N GLU A 350 -2.17 27.16 -2.26
CA GLU A 350 -2.70 27.62 -3.55
C GLU A 350 -4.24 27.82 -3.52
N GLY A 351 -4.93 27.46 -2.44
CA GLY A 351 -6.40 27.56 -2.33
C GLY A 351 -7.14 26.60 -3.27
N ARG A 352 -6.53 25.47 -3.63
CA ARG A 352 -7.06 24.52 -4.60
C ARG A 352 -7.78 23.31 -3.98
N LEU A 353 -7.75 23.13 -2.67
CA LEU A 353 -8.51 22.07 -2.01
C LEU A 353 -10.01 22.33 -2.13
N LEU A 354 -10.78 21.32 -2.53
CA LEU A 354 -12.25 21.39 -2.60
C LEU A 354 -12.91 21.25 -1.23
N TYR A 355 -12.24 20.59 -0.30
CA TYR A 355 -12.69 20.34 1.06
C TYR A 355 -11.52 20.60 2.01
N ASP A 356 -11.78 21.24 3.15
CA ASP A 356 -10.73 21.50 4.16
C ASP A 356 -10.12 20.19 4.68
N LYS A 357 -10.98 19.27 5.11
CA LYS A 357 -10.61 17.92 5.53
C LYS A 357 -11.35 16.89 4.67
N TRP A 358 -10.91 16.73 3.41
CA TRP A 358 -11.61 15.87 2.44
C TRP A 358 -11.85 14.44 2.95
N TRP A 359 -10.98 13.93 3.83
CA TRP A 359 -11.10 12.57 4.40
C TRP A 359 -12.22 12.42 5.43
N LEU A 360 -12.76 13.52 5.94
CA LEU A 360 -13.89 13.56 6.86
C LEU A 360 -15.20 14.03 6.20
N ASP A 361 -15.10 14.62 5.00
CA ASP A 361 -16.24 15.20 4.31
C ASP A 361 -17.19 14.11 3.76
N ASP A 362 -18.50 14.30 3.98
CA ASP A 362 -19.54 13.36 3.55
C ASP A 362 -19.73 13.35 2.02
N ASN A 363 -19.35 14.42 1.33
CA ASN A 363 -19.47 14.55 -0.12
C ASN A 363 -18.25 13.95 -0.84
N PHE A 364 -17.12 13.76 -0.16
CA PHE A 364 -15.94 13.13 -0.75
C PHE A 364 -16.13 11.61 -0.81
N ARG A 365 -15.71 11.03 -1.93
CA ARG A 365 -15.59 9.57 -2.13
C ARG A 365 -14.34 9.27 -2.93
N TYR A 366 -13.68 8.18 -2.65
CA TYR A 366 -12.53 7.77 -3.46
C TYR A 366 -12.91 7.69 -4.95
N GLY A 367 -12.08 8.25 -5.82
CA GLY A 367 -12.35 8.41 -7.25
C GLY A 367 -12.96 9.76 -7.62
N LYS A 368 -13.35 10.55 -6.63
CA LYS A 368 -13.70 11.97 -6.78
C LYS A 368 -12.48 12.86 -6.56
N ALA A 369 -12.48 14.05 -7.16
CA ALA A 369 -11.44 15.04 -6.92
C ALA A 369 -11.51 15.57 -5.49
N ALA A 370 -10.36 15.67 -4.84
CA ALA A 370 -10.23 16.37 -3.56
C ALA A 370 -9.70 17.79 -3.73
N TYR A 371 -9.34 18.18 -4.96
CA TYR A 371 -8.80 19.50 -5.31
C TYR A 371 -9.13 19.86 -6.76
N THR A 372 -9.00 21.14 -7.12
CA THR A 372 -9.16 21.63 -8.48
C THR A 372 -7.87 21.40 -9.28
N PRO A 373 -7.86 20.59 -10.35
CA PRO A 373 -6.72 20.45 -11.25
C PRO A 373 -6.36 21.80 -11.92
N HIS A 374 -5.13 21.91 -12.46
CA HIS A 374 -4.63 23.17 -13.01
C HIS A 374 -5.16 23.47 -14.41
N ASN A 375 -5.21 22.47 -15.29
CA ASN A 375 -5.50 22.67 -16.73
C ASN A 375 -6.75 21.92 -17.20
N MET A 376 -7.64 21.57 -16.31
CA MET A 376 -8.92 20.93 -16.63
C MET A 376 -9.93 21.18 -15.52
N THR A 377 -11.21 21.01 -15.80
CA THR A 377 -12.25 21.09 -14.77
C THR A 377 -12.26 19.83 -13.90
N VAL A 378 -12.91 19.90 -12.74
CA VAL A 378 -13.10 18.76 -11.85
C VAL A 378 -13.84 17.63 -12.55
N GLU A 379 -14.87 17.96 -13.35
CA GLU A 379 -15.69 17.02 -14.09
C GLU A 379 -14.87 16.32 -15.20
N GLU A 380 -14.04 17.06 -15.93
CA GLU A 380 -13.13 16.51 -16.95
C GLU A 380 -12.12 15.58 -16.32
N PHE A 381 -11.59 15.92 -15.14
CA PHE A 381 -10.65 15.09 -14.40
C PHE A 381 -11.27 13.76 -13.95
N GLU A 382 -12.41 13.82 -13.28
CA GLU A 382 -13.12 12.62 -12.79
C GLU A 382 -13.55 11.71 -13.94
N ALA A 383 -14.12 12.30 -15.00
CA ALA A 383 -14.53 11.54 -16.19
C ALA A 383 -13.33 10.90 -16.91
N GLY A 384 -12.21 11.59 -17.00
CA GLY A 384 -10.97 11.09 -17.59
C GLY A 384 -10.40 9.90 -16.87
N ILE A 385 -10.31 9.97 -15.53
CA ILE A 385 -9.86 8.84 -14.69
C ILE A 385 -10.76 7.61 -14.90
N LEU A 386 -12.08 7.81 -14.82
CA LEU A 386 -13.04 6.72 -15.02
C LEU A 386 -12.92 6.12 -16.41
N ARG A 387 -12.82 6.96 -17.45
CA ARG A 387 -12.63 6.54 -18.84
C ARG A 387 -11.40 5.66 -18.98
N CYS A 388 -10.24 6.09 -18.48
CA CYS A 388 -9.01 5.29 -18.55
C CYS A 388 -9.18 3.92 -17.89
N LYS A 389 -9.76 3.86 -16.69
CA LYS A 389 -10.02 2.60 -15.98
C LYS A 389 -10.94 1.66 -16.78
N VAL A 390 -12.03 2.19 -17.35
CA VAL A 390 -13.02 1.40 -18.08
C VAL A 390 -12.47 0.92 -19.43
N GLU A 391 -11.89 1.83 -20.23
CA GLU A 391 -11.40 1.51 -21.56
C GLU A 391 -10.23 0.54 -21.55
N TYR A 392 -9.28 0.71 -20.62
CA TYR A 392 -8.14 -0.20 -20.47
C TYR A 392 -8.59 -1.61 -20.10
N ASN A 393 -9.70 -1.76 -19.39
CA ASN A 393 -10.22 -3.03 -18.91
C ASN A 393 -11.42 -3.57 -19.76
N THR A 394 -11.58 -3.11 -21.00
CA THR A 394 -12.53 -3.74 -21.95
C THR A 394 -12.06 -5.14 -22.32
N HIS A 395 -13.00 -6.04 -22.70
CA HIS A 395 -12.65 -7.39 -23.18
C HIS A 395 -11.64 -7.32 -24.33
N LYS A 396 -11.87 -6.42 -25.31
CA LYS A 396 -10.98 -6.21 -26.45
C LYS A 396 -9.54 -5.91 -26.00
N ASN A 397 -9.39 -4.98 -25.07
CA ASN A 397 -8.05 -4.57 -24.60
C ASN A 397 -7.38 -5.66 -23.73
N ILE A 398 -8.14 -6.38 -22.90
CA ILE A 398 -7.60 -7.51 -22.13
C ILE A 398 -7.03 -8.57 -23.09
N TRP A 399 -7.78 -8.98 -24.10
CA TRP A 399 -7.31 -9.97 -25.07
C TRP A 399 -6.14 -9.44 -25.93
N SER A 400 -6.20 -8.19 -26.37
CA SER A 400 -5.09 -7.57 -27.11
C SER A 400 -3.79 -7.55 -26.30
N ARG A 401 -3.86 -7.29 -25.00
CA ARG A 401 -2.70 -7.26 -24.11
C ARG A 401 -2.16 -8.65 -23.77
N LEU A 402 -3.02 -9.67 -23.74
CA LEU A 402 -2.60 -11.05 -23.49
C LEU A 402 -1.55 -11.51 -24.52
N PHE A 403 -1.73 -11.12 -25.78
CA PHE A 403 -0.80 -11.48 -26.86
C PHE A 403 0.32 -10.44 -26.99
N ASP A 404 1.09 -10.25 -25.94
CA ASP A 404 2.25 -9.36 -25.95
C ASP A 404 3.52 -10.03 -26.50
N GLY A 405 3.45 -11.34 -26.73
CA GLY A 405 4.58 -12.13 -27.21
C GLY A 405 5.61 -12.48 -26.15
N ALA A 406 5.40 -12.09 -24.89
CA ALA A 406 6.39 -12.24 -23.83
C ALA A 406 5.76 -12.63 -22.47
N ALA A 407 5.67 -11.68 -21.54
CA ALA A 407 5.32 -11.92 -20.16
C ALA A 407 3.84 -12.31 -19.97
N ASN A 408 2.92 -11.54 -20.57
CA ASN A 408 1.47 -11.76 -20.39
C ASN A 408 1.06 -13.13 -20.88
N PHE A 409 1.49 -13.54 -22.07
CA PHE A 409 1.15 -14.83 -22.65
C PHE A 409 1.74 -16.00 -21.83
N ARG A 410 2.96 -15.86 -21.32
CA ARG A 410 3.59 -16.87 -20.45
C ARG A 410 2.76 -17.12 -19.18
N HIS A 411 2.15 -16.08 -18.65
CA HIS A 411 1.36 -16.12 -17.44
C HIS A 411 -0.14 -16.02 -17.70
N ALA A 412 -0.62 -16.54 -18.85
CA ALA A 412 -1.97 -16.35 -19.37
C ALA A 412 -3.10 -16.59 -18.34
N LEU A 413 -3.00 -17.66 -17.56
CA LEU A 413 -4.01 -17.99 -16.54
C LEU A 413 -4.10 -16.93 -15.44
N ILE A 414 -2.93 -16.48 -14.92
CA ILE A 414 -2.87 -15.42 -13.91
C ILE A 414 -3.34 -14.11 -14.55
N PHE A 415 -2.86 -13.81 -15.75
CA PHE A 415 -3.23 -12.62 -16.48
C PHE A 415 -4.75 -12.51 -16.65
N LEU A 416 -5.41 -13.54 -17.16
CA LEU A 416 -6.86 -13.54 -17.37
C LEU A 416 -7.60 -13.44 -16.03
N ALA A 417 -7.25 -14.27 -15.05
CA ALA A 417 -7.93 -14.28 -13.75
C ALA A 417 -7.89 -12.89 -13.09
N VAL A 418 -6.72 -12.28 -12.99
CA VAL A 418 -6.55 -10.99 -12.33
C VAL A 418 -7.23 -9.86 -13.12
N ASN A 419 -7.07 -9.82 -14.45
CA ASN A 419 -7.70 -8.79 -15.28
C ASN A 419 -9.24 -8.87 -15.26
N TYR A 420 -9.84 -10.08 -15.25
CA TYR A 420 -11.29 -10.21 -15.14
C TYR A 420 -11.82 -9.88 -13.73
N ILE A 421 -11.09 -10.21 -12.66
CA ILE A 421 -11.42 -9.76 -11.30
C ILE A 421 -11.36 -8.23 -11.25
N ASN A 422 -10.26 -7.63 -11.72
CA ASN A 422 -10.09 -6.18 -11.75
C ASN A 422 -11.19 -5.48 -12.57
N ARG A 423 -11.50 -6.02 -13.77
CA ARG A 423 -12.62 -5.54 -14.59
C ARG A 423 -13.94 -5.55 -13.80
N LYS A 424 -14.30 -6.68 -13.20
CA LYS A 424 -15.53 -6.83 -12.41
C LYS A 424 -15.60 -5.79 -11.29
N GLU A 425 -14.50 -5.57 -10.57
CA GLU A 425 -14.43 -4.57 -9.51
C GLU A 425 -14.64 -3.14 -10.05
N ILE A 426 -13.97 -2.77 -11.15
CA ILE A 426 -14.12 -1.46 -11.78
C ILE A 426 -15.57 -1.19 -12.18
N TYR A 427 -16.23 -2.15 -12.82
CA TYR A 427 -17.61 -1.98 -13.29
C TYR A 427 -18.60 -1.97 -12.11
N ASN A 428 -18.45 -2.86 -11.13
CA ASN A 428 -19.33 -2.92 -9.96
C ASN A 428 -19.21 -1.68 -9.08
N LYS A 429 -18.01 -1.17 -8.91
CA LYS A 429 -17.72 0.00 -8.07
C LYS A 429 -17.67 1.31 -8.87
N LYS A 430 -18.13 1.31 -10.14
CA LYS A 430 -18.11 2.49 -11.04
C LYS A 430 -16.76 3.19 -11.09
N GLY A 431 -15.68 2.40 -11.16
CA GLY A 431 -14.32 2.92 -11.16
C GLY A 431 -13.76 3.31 -9.78
N ILE A 432 -14.57 3.26 -8.73
CA ILE A 432 -14.16 3.51 -7.35
C ILE A 432 -13.55 2.21 -6.81
N LYS A 433 -12.27 2.00 -7.08
CA LYS A 433 -11.50 0.90 -6.50
C LYS A 433 -10.28 1.48 -5.78
N LEU A 434 -10.11 1.07 -4.53
CA LEU A 434 -8.85 1.20 -3.80
C LEU A 434 -7.91 0.06 -4.18
#